data_021beec55877359f06ca1f3ccaec79f6
#
_entry.id   021beec55877359f06ca1f3ccaec79f6
#
_cell.length_a   1.000
_cell.length_b   1.000
_cell.length_c   1.000
_cell.angle_alpha   90.00
_cell.angle_beta   90.00
_cell.angle_gamma   90.00
#
_symmetry.space_group_name_H-M   'P 1'
#
loop_
_entity.id
_entity.type
_entity.pdbx_description
1 polymer ?
#
loop_
_entity_poly.entity_id
_entity_poly.type
_entity_poly.pdbx_seq_one_letter_code
_entity_poly.pdbx_strand_id
1 'polypeptide(L)'
;MLFPTICISCLGYLRTEESEKMLCGKCFDSIEILEEIPEAQVHAVGLYSSKPLRDLIHGLKFKRYIKAMDQIEELIQRYIEKNPNSILKKYDLITFIPLHPARQRVRGFNQAELIAKVLGDKLNIEVLPTLKKVKNIKEQSLIKDYELRANNVTGCFELINPILNNKKIILVDDVYTSGATTMEALRVLNAAENDEITIFVLAKTS
;
A
#
# COMPACT_ATOMS: atom_id res chain seq x y z
N MET A 1 -0.79 16.16 32.03
CA MET A 1 -1.25 17.20 31.07
C MET A 1 -1.46 16.48 29.73
N LEU A 2 -2.69 16.17 29.41
CA LEU A 2 -3.03 15.48 28.15
C LEU A 2 -3.15 16.58 27.09
N PHE A 3 -2.20 16.63 26.17
CA PHE A 3 -2.36 17.45 24.98
C PHE A 3 -3.53 16.87 24.17
N PRO A 4 -4.50 17.72 23.76
CA PRO A 4 -5.58 17.23 22.93
C PRO A 4 -5.03 16.65 21.63
N THR A 5 -5.52 15.48 21.26
CA THR A 5 -5.20 14.86 19.97
C THR A 5 -5.82 15.68 18.85
N ILE A 6 -5.08 15.91 17.77
CA ILE A 6 -5.52 16.66 16.62
C ILE A 6 -5.58 15.78 15.37
N CYS A 7 -6.56 16.04 14.53
CA CYS A 7 -6.66 15.41 13.21
C CYS A 7 -5.47 15.80 12.33
N ILE A 8 -4.75 14.84 11.79
CA ILE A 8 -3.54 15.10 10.97
C ILE A 8 -3.84 15.80 9.64
N SER A 9 -5.11 15.82 9.19
CA SER A 9 -5.49 16.41 7.92
C SER A 9 -6.05 17.84 8.07
N CYS A 10 -7.06 18.06 8.93
CA CYS A 10 -7.67 19.39 9.10
C CYS A 10 -7.11 20.16 10.29
N LEU A 11 -6.26 19.57 11.12
CA LEU A 11 -5.67 20.13 12.34
C LEU A 11 -6.70 20.51 13.43
N GLY A 12 -7.96 20.11 13.26
CA GLY A 12 -9.00 20.27 14.29
C GLY A 12 -8.83 19.26 15.43
N TYR A 13 -9.36 19.61 16.59
CA TYR A 13 -9.34 18.69 17.74
C TYR A 13 -10.18 17.45 17.48
N LEU A 14 -9.64 16.29 17.85
CA LEU A 14 -10.38 15.04 17.86
C LEU A 14 -11.29 14.99 19.10
N ARG A 15 -12.48 14.42 18.93
CA ARG A 15 -13.37 14.13 20.04
C ARG A 15 -12.78 13.06 20.94
N THR A 16 -13.29 12.92 22.17
CA THR A 16 -12.78 11.93 23.12
C THR A 16 -12.84 10.50 22.54
N GLU A 17 -13.93 10.17 21.85
CA GLU A 17 -14.12 8.88 21.18
C GLU A 17 -13.20 8.67 19.95
N GLU A 18 -12.62 9.74 19.45
CA GLU A 18 -11.69 9.71 18.31
C GLU A 18 -10.21 9.86 18.74
N SER A 19 -9.93 9.92 20.04
CA SER A 19 -8.58 10.22 20.57
C SER A 19 -7.49 9.25 20.11
N GLU A 20 -7.88 8.03 19.75
CA GLU A 20 -6.98 7.01 19.19
C GLU A 20 -6.89 7.04 17.66
N LYS A 21 -7.69 7.88 16.97
CA LYS A 21 -7.70 8.01 15.52
C LYS A 21 -6.68 9.04 15.04
N MET A 22 -6.31 8.95 13.76
CA MET A 22 -5.43 9.91 13.09
C MET A 22 -6.25 10.99 12.37
N LEU A 23 -7.38 10.62 11.79
CA LEU A 23 -8.33 11.50 11.13
C LEU A 23 -9.61 11.59 11.97
N CYS A 24 -10.19 12.78 12.06
CA CYS A 24 -11.56 12.92 12.56
C CYS A 24 -12.56 12.30 11.58
N GLY A 25 -13.77 11.96 12.06
CA GLY A 25 -14.81 11.34 11.23
C GLY A 25 -15.09 12.13 9.95
N LYS A 26 -15.21 13.46 10.02
CA LYS A 26 -15.44 14.31 8.85
C LYS A 26 -14.35 14.17 7.77
N CYS A 27 -13.08 14.16 8.15
CA CYS A 27 -11.97 13.95 7.19
C CYS A 27 -11.94 12.52 6.66
N PHE A 28 -12.18 11.55 7.52
CA PHE A 28 -12.19 10.14 7.13
C PHE A 28 -13.33 9.84 6.15
N ASP A 29 -14.55 10.30 6.42
CA ASP A 29 -15.70 10.10 5.56
C ASP A 29 -15.67 10.89 4.25
N SER A 30 -14.78 11.89 4.16
CA SER A 30 -14.53 12.60 2.89
C SER A 30 -13.61 11.85 1.92
N ILE A 31 -13.05 10.71 2.32
CA ILE A 31 -12.25 9.87 1.43
C ILE A 31 -13.19 9.11 0.49
N GLU A 32 -13.12 9.43 -0.78
CA GLU A 32 -13.88 8.72 -1.81
C GLU A 32 -13.23 7.37 -2.10
N ILE A 33 -14.00 6.30 -1.90
CA ILE A 33 -13.59 4.94 -2.25
C ILE A 33 -13.86 4.72 -3.73
N LEU A 34 -12.87 4.20 -4.45
CA LEU A 34 -12.98 3.93 -5.88
C LEU A 34 -13.77 2.66 -6.16
N GLU A 35 -14.42 2.65 -7.32
CA GLU A 35 -14.93 1.43 -7.92
C GLU A 35 -13.81 0.66 -8.60
N GLU A 36 -13.88 -0.66 -8.52
CA GLU A 36 -12.94 -1.53 -9.18
C GLU A 36 -13.24 -1.59 -10.68
N ILE A 37 -12.20 -1.50 -11.49
CA ILE A 37 -12.26 -1.77 -12.92
C ILE A 37 -11.58 -3.13 -13.12
N PRO A 38 -12.33 -4.21 -13.44
CA PRO A 38 -11.80 -5.58 -13.47
C PRO A 38 -10.60 -5.77 -14.40
N GLU A 39 -10.57 -5.06 -15.51
CA GLU A 39 -9.48 -5.13 -16.51
C GLU A 39 -8.27 -4.26 -16.15
N ALA A 40 -8.37 -3.47 -15.08
CA ALA A 40 -7.26 -2.63 -14.65
C ALA A 40 -6.17 -3.46 -13.99
N GLN A 41 -4.92 -3.18 -14.35
CA GLN A 41 -3.77 -3.77 -13.68
C GLN A 41 -3.55 -3.21 -12.27
N VAL A 42 -4.11 -2.03 -11.96
CA VAL A 42 -3.92 -1.35 -10.66
C VAL A 42 -5.26 -1.04 -10.02
N HIS A 43 -5.49 -1.67 -8.88
CA HIS A 43 -6.63 -1.46 -8.01
C HIS A 43 -6.21 -0.56 -6.84
N ALA A 44 -6.99 0.48 -6.56
CA ALA A 44 -6.67 1.45 -5.53
C ALA A 44 -7.89 1.76 -4.67
N VAL A 45 -7.69 1.92 -3.37
CA VAL A 45 -8.76 2.31 -2.45
C VAL A 45 -9.27 3.72 -2.77
N GLY A 46 -8.37 4.65 -3.09
CA GLY A 46 -8.73 6.04 -3.39
C GLY A 46 -7.71 6.76 -4.28
N LEU A 47 -7.96 8.05 -4.54
CA LEU A 47 -7.05 8.90 -5.29
C LEU A 47 -6.02 9.57 -4.36
N TYR A 48 -4.77 9.67 -4.80
CA TYR A 48 -3.70 10.35 -4.06
C TYR A 48 -3.90 11.87 -3.93
N SER A 49 -4.78 12.45 -4.76
CA SER A 49 -5.22 13.84 -4.64
C SER A 49 -6.08 14.09 -3.38
N SER A 50 -6.71 13.04 -2.82
CA SER A 50 -7.42 13.13 -1.54
C SER A 50 -6.44 13.48 -0.41
N LYS A 51 -6.54 14.71 0.12
CA LYS A 51 -5.65 15.17 1.21
C LYS A 51 -5.74 14.26 2.44
N PRO A 52 -6.94 13.88 2.95
CA PRO A 52 -7.02 13.01 4.11
C PRO A 52 -6.38 11.63 3.90
N LEU A 53 -6.59 11.01 2.74
CA LEU A 53 -5.98 9.72 2.41
C LEU A 53 -4.44 9.82 2.33
N ARG A 54 -3.94 10.86 1.66
CA ARG A 54 -2.50 11.11 1.57
C ARG A 54 -1.87 11.35 2.93
N ASP A 55 -2.52 12.15 3.78
CA ASP A 55 -2.03 12.44 5.14
C ASP A 55 -1.99 11.17 5.99
N LEU A 56 -3.01 10.29 5.87
CA LEU A 56 -3.07 9.01 6.56
C LEU A 56 -1.92 8.07 6.11
N ILE A 57 -1.68 7.96 4.80
CA ILE A 57 -0.58 7.17 4.24
C ILE A 57 0.79 7.72 4.68
N HIS A 58 0.95 9.05 4.70
CA HIS A 58 2.17 9.67 5.21
C HIS A 58 2.33 9.42 6.71
N GLY A 59 1.25 9.50 7.47
CA GLY A 59 1.23 9.15 8.89
C GLY A 59 1.75 7.75 9.14
N LEU A 60 1.34 6.76 8.35
CA LEU A 60 1.81 5.39 8.46
C LEU A 60 3.34 5.23 8.29
N LYS A 61 4.02 6.16 7.62
CA LYS A 61 5.49 6.11 7.44
C LYS A 61 6.29 6.42 8.71
N PHE A 62 5.66 6.90 9.76
CA PHE A 62 6.32 7.28 11.02
C PHE A 62 5.92 6.35 12.17
N LYS A 63 6.89 5.91 13.00
CA LYS A 63 6.70 4.94 14.11
C LYS A 63 5.56 5.24 15.09
N ARG A 64 5.12 6.49 15.17
CA ARG A 64 4.04 6.91 16.08
C ARG A 64 2.64 6.54 15.58
N TYR A 65 2.52 5.99 14.35
CA TYR A 65 1.28 5.93 13.62
C TYR A 65 0.83 4.53 13.20
N ILE A 66 1.24 3.49 13.96
CA ILE A 66 0.59 2.16 13.85
C ILE A 66 -0.94 2.29 14.03
N LYS A 67 -1.39 3.26 14.84
CA LYS A 67 -2.80 3.68 14.94
C LYS A 67 -3.46 4.09 13.62
N ALA A 68 -2.68 4.48 12.60
CA ALA A 68 -3.22 4.71 11.27
C ALA A 68 -3.76 3.41 10.64
N MET A 69 -3.27 2.25 11.08
CA MET A 69 -3.69 0.96 10.53
C MET A 69 -5.16 0.66 10.77
N ASP A 70 -5.74 1.04 11.91
CA ASP A 70 -7.16 0.82 12.19
C ASP A 70 -8.05 1.54 11.15
N GLN A 71 -7.69 2.79 10.83
CA GLN A 71 -8.41 3.55 9.80
C GLN A 71 -8.10 3.04 8.38
N ILE A 72 -6.89 2.55 8.12
CA ILE A 72 -6.54 1.90 6.83
C ILE A 72 -7.30 0.59 6.67
N GLU A 73 -7.40 -0.21 7.72
CA GLU A 73 -8.21 -1.44 7.73
C GLU A 73 -9.67 -1.12 7.39
N GLU A 74 -10.24 -0.09 8.01
CA GLU A 74 -11.61 0.35 7.72
C GLU A 74 -11.77 0.82 6.26
N LEU A 75 -10.77 1.53 5.68
CA LEU A 75 -10.80 1.92 4.27
C LEU A 75 -10.75 0.70 3.33
N ILE A 76 -9.91 -0.28 3.62
CA ILE A 76 -9.85 -1.54 2.85
C ILE A 76 -11.17 -2.29 2.96
N GLN A 77 -11.78 -2.32 4.14
CA GLN A 77 -13.11 -2.93 4.34
C GLN A 77 -14.17 -2.22 3.49
N ARG A 78 -14.23 -0.88 3.51
CA ARG A 78 -15.15 -0.08 2.69
C ARG A 78 -14.92 -0.32 1.19
N TYR A 79 -13.65 -0.50 0.76
CA TYR A 79 -13.34 -0.84 -0.63
C TYR A 79 -13.92 -2.21 -1.02
N ILE A 80 -13.76 -3.23 -0.19
CA ILE A 80 -14.29 -4.57 -0.44
C ILE A 80 -15.81 -4.57 -0.45
N GLU A 81 -16.47 -3.84 0.45
CA GLU A 81 -17.92 -3.70 0.51
C GLU A 81 -18.49 -2.98 -0.71
N LYS A 82 -17.80 -1.94 -1.20
CA LYS A 82 -18.16 -1.23 -2.43
C LYS A 82 -17.99 -2.11 -3.67
N ASN A 83 -17.06 -3.08 -3.65
CA ASN A 83 -16.71 -3.96 -4.75
C ASN A 83 -16.99 -5.44 -4.38
N PRO A 84 -18.26 -5.85 -4.18
CA PRO A 84 -18.60 -7.19 -3.67
C PRO A 84 -18.17 -8.33 -4.60
N ASN A 85 -18.09 -8.06 -5.91
CA ASN A 85 -17.64 -9.00 -6.93
C ASN A 85 -16.18 -8.76 -7.35
N SER A 86 -15.37 -8.23 -6.44
CA SER A 86 -13.97 -7.90 -6.70
C SER A 86 -13.21 -9.06 -7.37
N ILE A 87 -12.48 -8.73 -8.45
CA ILE A 87 -11.60 -9.66 -9.13
C ILE A 87 -10.48 -10.17 -8.22
N LEU A 88 -10.10 -9.39 -7.21
CA LEU A 88 -9.05 -9.74 -6.25
C LEU A 88 -9.33 -11.06 -5.53
N LYS A 89 -10.61 -11.45 -5.37
CA LYS A 89 -11.01 -12.73 -4.78
C LYS A 89 -10.63 -13.96 -5.61
N LYS A 90 -10.21 -13.77 -6.85
CA LYS A 90 -9.81 -14.86 -7.78
C LYS A 90 -8.30 -15.12 -7.77
N TYR A 91 -7.56 -14.40 -6.93
CA TYR A 91 -6.12 -14.53 -6.81
C TYR A 91 -5.74 -15.56 -5.73
N ASP A 92 -4.59 -16.20 -5.89
CA ASP A 92 -4.14 -17.31 -5.05
C ASP A 92 -3.21 -16.86 -3.94
N LEU A 93 -2.53 -15.72 -4.13
CA LEU A 93 -1.46 -15.27 -3.26
C LEU A 93 -1.38 -13.75 -3.23
N ILE A 94 -1.09 -13.21 -2.07
CA ILE A 94 -0.73 -11.80 -1.90
C ILE A 94 0.75 -11.71 -1.56
N THR A 95 1.45 -10.82 -2.25
CA THR A 95 2.82 -10.41 -1.91
C THR A 95 2.90 -8.89 -1.81
N PHE A 96 4.03 -8.36 -1.39
CA PHE A 96 4.18 -6.93 -1.14
C PHE A 96 5.56 -6.41 -1.53
N ILE A 97 5.63 -5.12 -1.84
CA ILE A 97 6.89 -4.42 -2.11
C ILE A 97 7.71 -4.37 -0.82
N PRO A 98 8.92 -4.98 -0.80
CA PRO A 98 9.77 -4.96 0.39
C PRO A 98 10.49 -3.62 0.56
N LEU A 99 10.72 -3.25 1.82
CA LEU A 99 11.69 -2.21 2.16
C LEU A 99 13.11 -2.77 2.17
N HIS A 100 14.10 -1.92 1.86
CA HIS A 100 15.49 -2.27 2.09
C HIS A 100 15.74 -2.49 3.61
N PRO A 101 16.51 -3.51 4.04
CA PRO A 101 16.72 -3.82 5.46
C PRO A 101 17.15 -2.63 6.32
N ALA A 102 18.00 -1.73 5.78
CA ALA A 102 18.41 -0.53 6.49
C ALA A 102 17.23 0.41 6.80
N ARG A 103 16.27 0.55 5.87
CA ARG A 103 15.06 1.36 6.07
C ARG A 103 14.08 0.69 7.01
N GLN A 104 13.93 -0.63 6.89
CA GLN A 104 13.05 -1.40 7.77
C GLN A 104 13.53 -1.31 9.23
N ARG A 105 14.85 -1.36 9.48
CA ARG A 105 15.40 -1.14 10.83
C ARG A 105 15.10 0.26 11.39
N VAL A 106 15.17 1.29 10.57
CA VAL A 106 14.88 2.68 11.00
C VAL A 106 13.38 2.88 11.22
N ARG A 107 12.55 2.37 10.33
CA ARG A 107 11.09 2.53 10.36
C ARG A 107 10.40 1.57 11.34
N GLY A 108 10.94 0.36 11.51
CA GLY A 108 10.45 -0.70 12.40
C GLY A 108 9.45 -1.64 11.76
N PHE A 109 8.88 -1.29 10.59
CA PHE A 109 7.90 -2.10 9.85
C PHE A 109 7.92 -1.76 8.36
N ASN A 110 7.28 -2.60 7.55
CA ASN A 110 7.00 -2.37 6.13
C ASN A 110 5.51 -2.06 5.95
N GLN A 111 5.16 -0.89 5.41
CA GLN A 111 3.76 -0.50 5.20
C GLN A 111 3.03 -1.44 4.24
N ALA A 112 3.67 -1.76 3.11
CA ALA A 112 3.08 -2.65 2.12
C ALA A 112 2.79 -4.04 2.70
N GLU A 113 3.64 -4.54 3.62
CA GLU A 113 3.40 -5.79 4.36
C GLU A 113 2.17 -5.70 5.27
N LEU A 114 2.01 -4.59 6.02
CA LEU A 114 0.87 -4.39 6.90
C LEU A 114 -0.44 -4.32 6.10
N ILE A 115 -0.43 -3.57 4.99
CA ILE A 115 -1.58 -3.46 4.07
C ILE A 115 -1.91 -4.84 3.46
N ALA A 116 -0.88 -5.59 3.03
CA ALA A 116 -1.05 -6.92 2.47
C ALA A 116 -1.70 -7.89 3.48
N LYS A 117 -1.27 -7.87 4.75
CA LYS A 117 -1.87 -8.69 5.82
C LYS A 117 -3.35 -8.37 6.01
N VAL A 118 -3.70 -7.09 6.11
CA VAL A 118 -5.11 -6.67 6.22
C VAL A 118 -5.91 -7.16 5.00
N LEU A 119 -5.41 -6.95 3.79
CA LEU A 119 -6.08 -7.40 2.59
C LEU A 119 -6.25 -8.92 2.55
N GLY A 120 -5.21 -9.67 2.93
CA GLY A 120 -5.21 -11.13 3.00
C GLY A 120 -6.24 -11.66 3.99
N ASP A 121 -6.31 -11.08 5.18
CA ASP A 121 -7.30 -11.44 6.20
C ASP A 121 -8.74 -11.19 5.71
N LYS A 122 -8.98 -10.05 5.04
CA LYS A 122 -10.32 -9.72 4.50
C LYS A 122 -10.73 -10.57 3.30
N LEU A 123 -9.80 -11.00 2.46
CA LEU A 123 -10.07 -11.83 1.28
C LEU A 123 -9.89 -13.32 1.53
N ASN A 124 -9.35 -13.72 2.69
CA ASN A 124 -8.92 -15.08 3.02
C ASN A 124 -7.91 -15.64 2.02
N ILE A 125 -6.90 -14.82 1.68
CA ILE A 125 -5.80 -15.17 0.76
C ILE A 125 -4.48 -15.13 1.53
N GLU A 126 -3.63 -16.14 1.30
CA GLU A 126 -2.31 -16.25 1.95
C GLU A 126 -1.41 -15.07 1.56
N VAL A 127 -0.64 -14.57 2.54
CA VAL A 127 0.33 -13.48 2.33
C VAL A 127 1.74 -14.01 2.54
N LEU A 128 2.56 -14.00 1.49
CA LEU A 128 3.95 -14.46 1.53
C LEU A 128 4.91 -13.39 1.00
N PRO A 129 6.07 -13.19 1.65
CA PRO A 129 7.16 -12.41 1.07
C PRO A 129 7.78 -13.19 -0.09
N THR A 130 7.77 -12.63 -1.28
CA THR A 130 8.35 -13.24 -2.48
C THR A 130 9.57 -12.49 -3.01
N LEU A 131 9.72 -11.24 -2.60
CA LEU A 131 10.77 -10.33 -3.03
C LEU A 131 11.60 -9.86 -1.84
N LYS A 132 12.89 -9.62 -2.08
CA LYS A 132 13.74 -8.81 -1.20
C LYS A 132 14.30 -7.60 -1.95
N LYS A 133 14.48 -6.49 -1.25
CA LYS A 133 15.10 -5.29 -1.81
C LYS A 133 16.59 -5.26 -1.49
N VAL A 134 17.43 -5.35 -2.52
CA VAL A 134 18.89 -5.50 -2.39
C VAL A 134 19.65 -4.18 -2.53
N LYS A 135 19.04 -3.13 -3.12
CA LYS A 135 19.66 -1.81 -3.23
C LYS A 135 18.98 -0.80 -2.31
N ASN A 136 19.78 -0.04 -1.55
CA ASN A 136 19.27 1.07 -0.75
C ASN A 136 19.20 2.34 -1.59
N ILE A 137 18.14 2.47 -2.36
CA ILE A 137 17.89 3.62 -3.24
C ILE A 137 17.22 4.77 -2.47
N LYS A 138 17.48 6.03 -2.88
CA LYS A 138 16.82 7.21 -2.31
C LYS A 138 15.30 7.13 -2.51
N GLU A 139 14.53 7.77 -1.62
CA GLU A 139 13.07 7.82 -1.79
C GLU A 139 12.71 8.49 -3.10
N GLN A 140 11.84 7.85 -3.88
CA GLN A 140 11.40 8.36 -5.17
C GLN A 140 10.63 9.69 -5.07
N SER A 141 10.01 9.95 -3.91
CA SER A 141 9.38 11.23 -3.61
C SER A 141 10.34 12.42 -3.64
N LEU A 142 11.65 12.18 -3.47
CA LEU A 142 12.69 13.21 -3.53
C LEU A 142 13.26 13.40 -4.96
N ILE A 143 12.91 12.55 -5.91
CA ILE A 143 13.39 12.59 -7.29
C ILE A 143 12.26 13.16 -8.15
N LYS A 144 12.49 14.31 -8.80
CA LYS A 144 11.49 14.98 -9.63
C LYS A 144 11.37 14.41 -11.06
N ASP A 145 12.42 13.77 -11.55
CA ASP A 145 12.52 13.28 -12.92
C ASP A 145 12.06 11.82 -13.04
N TYR A 146 11.20 11.52 -14.05
CA TYR A 146 10.66 10.18 -14.29
C TYR A 146 11.73 9.18 -14.73
N GLU A 147 12.62 9.56 -15.66
CA GLU A 147 13.69 8.69 -16.16
C GLU A 147 14.70 8.36 -15.04
N LEU A 148 15.03 9.34 -14.19
CA LEU A 148 15.87 9.13 -13.02
C LEU A 148 15.21 8.19 -11.99
N ARG A 149 13.88 8.21 -11.87
CA ARG A 149 13.14 7.25 -11.01
C ARG A 149 13.25 5.83 -11.54
N ALA A 150 13.07 5.62 -12.85
CA ALA A 150 13.15 4.31 -13.47
C ALA A 150 14.55 3.71 -13.36
N ASN A 151 15.60 4.48 -13.70
CA ASN A 151 16.98 4.04 -13.62
C ASN A 151 17.42 3.71 -12.17
N ASN A 152 16.86 4.43 -11.20
CA ASN A 152 17.21 4.26 -9.77
C ASN A 152 16.70 2.93 -9.19
N VAL A 153 15.62 2.35 -9.74
CA VAL A 153 15.01 1.13 -9.22
C VAL A 153 15.43 -0.15 -9.96
N THR A 154 16.05 -0.03 -11.13
CA THR A 154 16.45 -1.21 -11.93
C THR A 154 17.40 -2.14 -11.16
N GLY A 155 17.04 -3.43 -11.09
CA GLY A 155 17.78 -4.47 -10.37
C GLY A 155 17.79 -4.26 -8.85
N CYS A 156 16.78 -3.57 -8.28
CA CYS A 156 16.72 -3.38 -6.83
C CYS A 156 15.98 -4.51 -6.10
N PHE A 157 15.32 -5.41 -6.81
CA PHE A 157 14.62 -6.56 -6.23
C PHE A 157 15.23 -7.88 -6.68
N GLU A 158 15.20 -8.86 -5.80
CA GLU A 158 15.49 -10.26 -6.09
C GLU A 158 14.35 -11.14 -5.56
N LEU A 159 14.08 -12.24 -6.28
CA LEU A 159 13.12 -13.26 -5.86
C LEU A 159 13.72 -14.07 -4.70
N ILE A 160 12.93 -14.31 -3.64
CA ILE A 160 13.36 -15.12 -2.49
C ILE A 160 12.55 -16.40 -2.32
N ASN A 161 11.42 -16.52 -3.03
CA ASN A 161 10.59 -17.70 -3.00
C ASN A 161 10.24 -18.12 -4.44
N PRO A 162 10.83 -19.19 -4.97
CA PRO A 162 10.59 -19.65 -6.34
C PRO A 162 9.29 -20.45 -6.52
N ILE A 163 8.55 -20.75 -5.45
CA ILE A 163 7.29 -21.55 -5.52
C ILE A 163 6.12 -20.63 -5.90
N LEU A 164 6.22 -19.99 -7.05
CA LEU A 164 5.20 -19.07 -7.55
C LEU A 164 4.58 -19.51 -8.88
N ASN A 165 5.09 -20.61 -9.49
CA ASN A 165 4.67 -21.07 -10.81
C ASN A 165 3.15 -21.27 -10.86
N ASN A 166 2.52 -20.76 -11.88
CA ASN A 166 1.07 -20.88 -12.15
C ASN A 166 0.19 -20.26 -11.02
N LYS A 167 0.67 -19.22 -10.34
CA LYS A 167 -0.11 -18.50 -9.34
C LYS A 167 -0.59 -17.14 -9.86
N LYS A 168 -1.83 -16.82 -9.55
CA LYS A 168 -2.36 -15.46 -9.68
C LYS A 168 -1.98 -14.66 -8.44
N ILE A 169 -1.26 -13.56 -8.62
CA ILE A 169 -0.62 -12.83 -7.53
C ILE A 169 -1.16 -11.41 -7.42
N ILE A 170 -1.50 -10.99 -6.20
CA ILE A 170 -1.72 -9.57 -5.87
C ILE A 170 -0.42 -9.00 -5.31
N LEU A 171 0.16 -8.02 -5.99
CA LEU A 171 1.30 -7.25 -5.50
C LEU A 171 0.82 -5.99 -4.79
N VAL A 172 1.14 -5.85 -3.50
CA VAL A 172 0.69 -4.74 -2.66
C VAL A 172 1.78 -3.69 -2.48
N ASP A 173 1.41 -2.41 -2.62
CA ASP A 173 2.23 -1.25 -2.21
C ASP A 173 1.34 -0.22 -1.50
N ASP A 174 1.92 0.85 -0.94
CA ASP A 174 1.15 1.93 -0.30
C ASP A 174 0.58 2.91 -1.33
N VAL A 175 1.37 3.32 -2.32
CA VAL A 175 0.98 4.33 -3.32
C VAL A 175 1.52 3.98 -4.71
N TYR A 176 0.67 4.04 -5.70
CA TYR A 176 1.06 3.96 -7.11
C TYR A 176 1.12 5.36 -7.73
N THR A 177 2.32 5.81 -8.08
CA THR A 177 2.54 7.11 -8.75
C THR A 177 3.03 6.92 -10.18
N SER A 178 4.33 6.87 -10.39
CA SER A 178 4.94 6.60 -11.70
C SER A 178 4.97 5.12 -12.07
N GLY A 179 4.66 4.23 -11.13
CA GLY A 179 4.76 2.78 -11.32
C GLY A 179 6.17 2.21 -11.34
N ALA A 180 7.23 3.02 -11.31
CA ALA A 180 8.61 2.55 -11.49
C ALA A 180 9.00 1.42 -10.51
N THR A 181 8.64 1.53 -9.23
CA THR A 181 8.91 0.49 -8.22
C THR A 181 8.15 -0.80 -8.53
N THR A 182 6.85 -0.66 -8.79
CA THR A 182 5.95 -1.78 -9.09
C THR A 182 6.33 -2.48 -10.38
N MET A 183 6.66 -1.73 -11.43
CA MET A 183 7.10 -2.29 -12.71
C MET A 183 8.40 -3.11 -12.58
N GLU A 184 9.36 -2.64 -11.80
CA GLU A 184 10.57 -3.42 -11.54
C GLU A 184 10.28 -4.69 -10.72
N ALA A 185 9.38 -4.61 -9.73
CA ALA A 185 8.95 -5.80 -8.99
C ALA A 185 8.21 -6.79 -9.90
N LEU A 186 7.31 -6.31 -10.77
CA LEU A 186 6.63 -7.14 -11.78
C LEU A 186 7.62 -7.83 -12.71
N ARG A 187 8.66 -7.13 -13.17
CA ARG A 187 9.70 -7.73 -14.01
C ARG A 187 10.36 -8.95 -13.34
N VAL A 188 10.63 -8.85 -12.05
CA VAL A 188 11.23 -9.96 -11.26
C VAL A 188 10.22 -11.08 -11.03
N LEU A 189 8.97 -10.77 -10.72
CA LEU A 189 7.92 -11.75 -10.49
C LEU A 189 7.53 -12.49 -11.79
N ASN A 190 7.39 -11.78 -12.93
CA ASN A 190 7.06 -12.39 -14.22
C ASN A 190 8.13 -13.36 -14.70
N ALA A 191 9.41 -13.14 -14.33
CA ALA A 191 10.48 -14.10 -14.62
C ALA A 191 10.32 -15.45 -13.91
N ALA A 192 9.38 -15.58 -12.98
CA ALA A 192 9.04 -16.80 -12.24
C ALA A 192 7.78 -17.50 -12.79
N GLU A 193 7.42 -17.23 -14.06
CA GLU A 193 6.33 -17.90 -14.79
C GLU A 193 4.98 -17.90 -14.04
N ASN A 194 4.56 -16.71 -13.55
CA ASN A 194 3.26 -16.55 -12.92
C ASN A 194 2.15 -16.38 -13.96
N ASP A 195 0.93 -16.84 -13.67
CA ASP A 195 -0.21 -16.75 -14.59
C ASP A 195 -0.69 -15.32 -14.78
N GLU A 196 -0.85 -14.61 -13.67
CA GLU A 196 -1.41 -13.26 -13.68
C GLU A 196 -0.95 -12.48 -12.44
N ILE A 197 -0.56 -11.22 -12.63
CA ILE A 197 -0.20 -10.34 -11.50
C ILE A 197 -0.98 -9.04 -11.60
N THR A 198 -1.71 -8.72 -10.53
CA THR A 198 -2.36 -7.42 -10.36
C THR A 198 -1.74 -6.65 -9.21
N ILE A 199 -1.99 -5.35 -9.15
CA ILE A 199 -1.44 -4.44 -8.16
C ILE A 199 -2.58 -3.91 -7.28
N PHE A 200 -2.41 -3.94 -5.96
CA PHE A 200 -3.30 -3.28 -5.02
C PHE A 200 -2.56 -2.21 -4.22
N VAL A 201 -3.15 -1.02 -4.12
CA VAL A 201 -2.58 0.12 -3.38
C VAL A 201 -3.65 0.86 -2.58
N LEU A 202 -3.26 1.61 -1.55
CA LEU A 202 -4.18 2.51 -0.87
C LEU A 202 -4.53 3.72 -1.73
N ALA A 203 -3.57 4.25 -2.51
CA ALA A 203 -3.84 5.40 -3.36
C ALA A 203 -3.09 5.33 -4.69
N LYS A 204 -3.74 5.82 -5.77
CA LYS A 204 -3.09 6.04 -7.08
C LYS A 204 -3.20 7.49 -7.51
N THR A 205 -2.24 7.96 -8.29
CA THR A 205 -2.38 9.22 -9.06
C THR A 205 -3.37 8.99 -10.21
N SER A 206 -4.04 10.07 -10.59
CA SER A 206 -4.97 10.10 -11.74
C SER A 206 -4.21 9.87 -13.04
#